data_1f4db70cec9dfea93433de598c21f5a4
#
_entry.id   1f4db70cec9dfea93433de598c21f5a4
#
_cell.length_a   1.000
_cell.length_b   1.000
_cell.length_c   1.000
_cell.angle_alpha   90.00
_cell.angle_beta   90.00
_cell.angle_gamma   90.00
#
_symmetry.space_group_name_H-M   'P 1'
#
loop_
_entity.id
_entity.type
_entity.pdbx_description
1 polymer ?
#
loop_
_entity_poly.entity_id
_entity_poly.type
_entity_poly.pdbx_seq_one_letter_code
_entity_poly.pdbx_strand_id
1 'polypeptide(L)'
;NYIFCEQNGIEKYMKFPMFKKETKNQKYHEDPFRAVNFRIDEQGVMRCPNDKAFHLLYRRSVRGNQYGRKEELYECEDCSGCPYAEKCKKTDKNRTVRINQELTSMHQEVIENLESIHGALLRMNRSIQAEGTFGIMKNDRWYKRIVRRGIHSVKLEVLLVAIGHNLYKYQKKKE
;
A
#
# COMPACT_ATOMS: atom_id res chain seq x y z
N ASN A 1 -8.24 1.39 5.32
CA ASN A 1 -8.92 1.93 4.12
C ASN A 1 -9.43 0.82 3.19
N TYR A 2 -8.62 -0.24 2.87
CA TYR A 2 -9.08 -1.31 1.94
C TYR A 2 -10.27 -2.09 2.46
N ILE A 3 -10.27 -2.48 3.74
CA ILE A 3 -11.40 -3.16 4.38
C ILE A 3 -12.67 -2.28 4.35
N PHE A 4 -12.52 -0.98 4.56
CA PHE A 4 -13.64 -0.04 4.40
C PHE A 4 -14.18 -0.03 2.97
N CYS A 5 -13.31 -0.02 1.96
CA CYS A 5 -13.74 -0.11 0.56
C CYS A 5 -14.49 -1.42 0.29
N GLU A 6 -13.97 -2.55 0.78
CA GLU A 6 -14.60 -3.87 0.68
C GLU A 6 -16.02 -3.87 1.27
N GLN A 7 -16.15 -3.39 2.51
CA GLN A 7 -17.42 -3.35 3.23
C GLN A 7 -18.47 -2.43 2.58
N ASN A 8 -18.03 -1.46 1.79
CA ASN A 8 -18.90 -0.49 1.12
C ASN A 8 -19.00 -0.68 -0.40
N GLY A 9 -18.49 -1.78 -0.95
CA GLY A 9 -18.54 -2.06 -2.38
C GLY A 9 -17.78 -1.03 -3.24
N ILE A 10 -16.72 -0.40 -2.69
CA ILE A 10 -15.92 0.62 -3.36
C ILE A 10 -14.68 -0.04 -3.97
N GLU A 11 -14.46 0.16 -5.26
CA GLU A 11 -13.26 -0.30 -5.95
C GLU A 11 -11.97 0.33 -5.39
N LYS A 12 -10.91 -0.45 -5.31
CA LYS A 12 -9.67 -0.07 -4.67
C LYS A 12 -8.62 0.42 -5.68
N TYR A 13 -8.48 1.74 -5.82
CA TYR A 13 -7.45 2.39 -6.66
C TYR A 13 -6.39 3.16 -5.86
N MET A 14 -6.20 2.81 -4.60
CA MET A 14 -5.22 3.45 -3.71
C MET A 14 -3.93 2.65 -3.65
N LYS A 15 -2.79 3.29 -3.92
CA LYS A 15 -1.48 2.66 -3.75
C LYS A 15 -1.17 2.38 -2.28
N PHE A 16 -0.59 1.23 -1.99
CA PHE A 16 0.01 0.91 -0.70
C PHE A 16 1.53 1.24 -0.68
N PRO A 17 2.17 1.34 0.48
CA PRO A 17 3.55 1.82 0.58
C PRO A 17 4.56 1.04 -0.28
N MET A 18 4.36 -0.27 -0.45
CA MET A 18 5.26 -1.14 -1.22
C MET A 18 4.87 -1.28 -2.70
N PHE A 19 3.78 -0.65 -3.17
CA PHE A 19 3.25 -0.77 -4.52
C PHE A 19 4.34 -0.62 -5.61
N LYS A 20 5.19 0.42 -5.51
CA LYS A 20 6.25 0.64 -6.49
C LYS A 20 7.29 -0.49 -6.51
N LYS A 21 7.59 -1.10 -5.37
CA LYS A 21 8.52 -2.24 -5.30
C LYS A 21 7.88 -3.50 -5.88
N GLU A 22 6.60 -3.75 -5.59
CA GLU A 22 5.87 -4.90 -6.12
C GLU A 22 5.74 -4.85 -7.65
N THR A 23 5.53 -3.66 -8.24
CA THR A 23 5.23 -3.52 -9.67
C THR A 23 6.45 -3.19 -10.53
N LYS A 24 7.54 -2.63 -9.95
CA LYS A 24 8.70 -2.14 -10.71
C LYS A 24 10.01 -2.84 -10.39
N ASN A 25 10.09 -3.59 -9.31
CA ASN A 25 11.30 -4.28 -8.89
C ASN A 25 11.09 -5.79 -8.96
N GLN A 26 11.39 -6.37 -10.12
CA GLN A 26 11.24 -7.81 -10.38
C GLN A 26 11.98 -8.65 -9.33
N LYS A 27 13.22 -8.29 -8.99
CA LYS A 27 14.02 -9.02 -7.98
C LYS A 27 13.32 -9.05 -6.61
N TYR A 28 12.61 -7.99 -6.25
CA TYR A 28 11.83 -7.94 -5.00
C TYR A 28 10.54 -8.75 -5.11
N HIS A 29 9.83 -8.63 -6.24
CA HIS A 29 8.57 -9.33 -6.47
C HIS A 29 8.76 -10.84 -6.51
N GLU A 30 9.80 -11.32 -7.19
CA GLU A 30 10.10 -12.75 -7.40
C GLU A 30 11.01 -13.36 -6.33
N ASP A 31 11.36 -12.60 -5.27
CA ASP A 31 12.25 -13.13 -4.20
C ASP A 31 11.59 -14.35 -3.51
N PRO A 32 12.17 -15.56 -3.67
CA PRO A 32 11.60 -16.80 -3.14
C PRO A 32 11.57 -16.85 -1.61
N PHE A 33 12.34 -15.98 -0.94
CA PHE A 33 12.37 -15.93 0.52
C PHE A 33 11.32 -15.01 1.13
N ARG A 34 10.49 -14.36 0.33
CA ARG A 34 9.34 -13.61 0.82
C ARG A 34 8.19 -14.56 1.12
N ALA A 35 7.60 -14.42 2.30
CA ALA A 35 6.51 -15.28 2.74
C ALA A 35 5.28 -15.30 1.80
N VAL A 36 5.03 -14.19 1.10
CA VAL A 36 3.94 -14.09 0.10
C VAL A 36 4.19 -14.96 -1.14
N ASN A 37 5.44 -15.33 -1.40
CA ASN A 37 5.85 -16.16 -2.53
C ASN A 37 6.02 -17.64 -2.13
N PHE A 38 5.75 -17.99 -0.88
CA PHE A 38 5.81 -19.38 -0.45
C PHE A 38 4.69 -20.19 -1.09
N ARG A 39 5.04 -21.40 -1.52
CA ARG A 39 4.08 -22.31 -2.13
C ARG A 39 3.08 -22.81 -1.08
N ILE A 40 1.81 -22.87 -1.44
CA ILE A 40 0.80 -23.55 -0.66
C ILE A 40 0.58 -24.92 -1.33
N ASP A 41 0.73 -26.01 -0.57
CA ASP A 41 0.51 -27.36 -1.09
C ASP A 41 -0.98 -27.70 -1.20
N GLU A 42 -1.28 -28.89 -1.72
CA GLU A 42 -2.67 -29.36 -1.92
C GLU A 42 -3.46 -29.48 -0.61
N GLN A 43 -2.78 -29.62 0.52
CA GLN A 43 -3.38 -29.67 1.85
C GLN A 43 -3.55 -28.27 2.48
N GLY A 44 -3.15 -27.21 1.77
CA GLY A 44 -3.24 -25.85 2.27
C GLY A 44 -2.08 -25.45 3.21
N VAL A 45 -1.01 -26.24 3.27
CA VAL A 45 0.17 -25.99 4.10
C VAL A 45 1.15 -25.13 3.33
N MET A 46 1.61 -24.04 3.95
CA MET A 46 2.61 -23.15 3.38
C MET A 46 4.01 -23.79 3.46
N ARG A 47 4.73 -23.82 2.35
CA ARG A 47 6.08 -24.40 2.22
C ARG A 47 7.10 -23.37 1.78
N CYS A 48 8.27 -23.40 2.42
CA CYS A 48 9.40 -22.54 2.06
C CYS A 48 10.13 -23.05 0.81
N PRO A 49 11.12 -22.29 0.27
CA PRO A 49 11.92 -22.74 -0.88
C PRO A 49 12.71 -24.03 -0.67
N ASN A 50 12.90 -24.46 0.57
CA ASN A 50 13.50 -25.75 0.92
C ASN A 50 12.44 -26.84 1.25
N ASP A 51 11.22 -26.65 0.80
CA ASP A 51 10.07 -27.55 0.94
C ASP A 51 9.68 -27.89 2.41
N LYS A 52 10.17 -27.13 3.37
CA LYS A 52 9.80 -27.28 4.78
C LYS A 52 8.46 -26.60 5.07
N ALA A 53 7.62 -27.29 5.87
CA ALA A 53 6.29 -26.80 6.23
C ALA A 53 6.35 -25.65 7.23
N PHE A 54 5.40 -24.72 7.10
CA PHE A 54 5.14 -23.67 8.05
C PHE A 54 3.83 -23.94 8.79
N HIS A 55 3.90 -24.03 10.10
CA HIS A 55 2.76 -24.27 10.97
C HIS A 55 2.25 -22.99 11.58
N LEU A 56 0.94 -22.84 11.61
CA LEU A 56 0.28 -21.69 12.25
C LEU A 56 0.48 -21.79 13.77
N LEU A 57 1.19 -20.81 14.36
CA LEU A 57 1.33 -20.71 15.81
C LEU A 57 0.10 -20.04 16.45
N TYR A 58 -0.30 -18.90 15.91
CA TYR A 58 -1.49 -18.19 16.41
C TYR A 58 -2.04 -17.20 15.39
N ARG A 59 -3.32 -16.86 15.61
CA ARG A 59 -4.00 -15.74 14.97
C ARG A 59 -4.32 -14.69 16.02
N ARG A 60 -4.11 -13.42 15.71
CA ARG A 60 -4.49 -12.33 16.59
C ARG A 60 -5.06 -11.15 15.82
N SER A 61 -5.93 -10.38 16.49
CA SER A 61 -6.34 -9.08 15.99
C SER A 61 -5.23 -8.06 16.23
N VAL A 62 -4.98 -7.20 15.24
CA VAL A 62 -3.99 -6.14 15.37
C VAL A 62 -4.50 -5.05 16.31
N ARG A 63 -3.77 -4.80 17.40
CA ARG A 63 -4.15 -3.84 18.42
C ARG A 63 -4.33 -2.43 17.84
N GLY A 64 -5.41 -1.75 18.22
CA GLY A 64 -5.72 -0.40 17.74
C GLY A 64 -6.29 -0.33 16.33
N ASN A 65 -6.63 -1.45 15.72
CA ASN A 65 -7.27 -1.48 14.41
C ASN A 65 -8.80 -1.57 14.55
N GLN A 66 -9.49 -0.53 14.09
CA GLN A 66 -10.96 -0.43 14.13
C GLN A 66 -11.66 -1.32 13.10
N TYR A 67 -10.92 -1.85 12.10
CA TYR A 67 -11.47 -2.56 10.95
C TYR A 67 -11.25 -4.08 11.01
N GLY A 68 -10.98 -4.64 12.18
CA GLY A 68 -10.89 -6.08 12.38
C GLY A 68 -9.68 -6.77 11.74
N ARG A 69 -8.61 -6.03 11.41
CA ARG A 69 -7.38 -6.59 10.83
C ARG A 69 -6.83 -7.71 11.70
N LYS A 70 -6.63 -8.88 11.08
CA LYS A 70 -6.02 -10.06 11.71
C LYS A 70 -4.62 -10.26 11.15
N GLU A 71 -3.72 -10.78 11.96
CA GLU A 71 -2.42 -11.27 11.51
C GLU A 71 -2.23 -12.71 12.01
N GLU A 72 -1.58 -13.50 11.18
CA GLU A 72 -1.25 -14.88 11.44
C GLU A 72 0.28 -15.00 11.56
N LEU A 73 0.74 -15.67 12.59
CA LEU A 73 2.16 -16.01 12.77
C LEU A 73 2.34 -17.48 12.46
N TYR A 74 3.25 -17.76 11.53
CA TYR A 74 3.66 -19.10 11.16
C TYR A 74 5.13 -19.32 11.53
N GLU A 75 5.48 -20.54 11.88
CA GLU A 75 6.85 -20.98 12.14
C GLU A 75 7.21 -22.17 11.28
N CYS A 76 8.42 -22.16 10.75
CA CYS A 76 8.97 -23.30 10.01
C CYS A 76 9.19 -24.49 10.95
N GLU A 77 8.87 -25.69 10.51
CA GLU A 77 9.02 -26.93 11.29
C GLU A 77 10.47 -27.19 11.74
N ASP A 78 11.41 -26.98 10.80
CA ASP A 78 12.83 -27.16 11.09
C ASP A 78 13.70 -26.39 10.09
N CYS A 79 14.57 -25.52 10.62
CA CYS A 79 15.56 -24.76 9.86
C CYS A 79 17.01 -25.18 10.15
N SER A 80 17.24 -26.30 10.89
CA SER A 80 18.58 -26.80 11.15
C SER A 80 19.19 -27.36 9.86
N GLY A 81 20.47 -27.07 9.61
CA GLY A 81 21.18 -27.51 8.41
C GLY A 81 20.61 -27.03 7.08
N CYS A 82 19.72 -26.02 7.08
CA CYS A 82 19.11 -25.50 5.85
C CYS A 82 20.15 -24.76 5.00
N PRO A 83 20.35 -25.12 3.71
CA PRO A 83 21.32 -24.48 2.82
C PRO A 83 21.03 -23.01 2.55
N TYR A 84 19.79 -22.58 2.78
CA TYR A 84 19.33 -21.21 2.59
C TYR A 84 19.28 -20.38 3.89
N ALA A 85 19.77 -20.92 5.02
CA ALA A 85 19.63 -20.30 6.34
C ALA A 85 20.11 -18.84 6.36
N GLU A 86 21.29 -18.56 5.80
CA GLU A 86 21.89 -17.20 5.77
C GLU A 86 21.03 -16.17 5.03
N LYS A 87 20.36 -16.56 3.95
CA LYS A 87 19.49 -15.67 3.16
C LYS A 87 18.07 -15.60 3.73
N CYS A 88 17.65 -16.65 4.41
CA CYS A 88 16.27 -16.87 4.81
C CYS A 88 15.96 -16.38 6.21
N LYS A 89 16.87 -16.57 7.18
CA LYS A 89 16.69 -16.23 8.59
C LYS A 89 17.85 -15.37 9.13
N LYS A 90 17.56 -14.59 10.16
CA LYS A 90 18.54 -13.70 10.82
C LYS A 90 18.91 -14.18 12.23
N THR A 91 18.32 -15.25 12.69
CA THR A 91 18.49 -15.79 14.06
C THR A 91 18.74 -17.29 13.99
N ASP A 92 19.29 -17.89 15.04
CA ASP A 92 19.51 -19.33 15.12
C ASP A 92 18.24 -20.16 15.25
N LYS A 93 17.14 -19.51 15.66
CA LYS A 93 15.82 -20.16 15.78
C LYS A 93 15.19 -20.46 14.43
N ASN A 94 14.15 -21.29 14.44
CA ASN A 94 13.32 -21.50 13.26
C ASN A 94 12.73 -20.18 12.76
N ARG A 95 12.58 -20.09 11.44
CA ARG A 95 12.04 -18.89 10.82
C ARG A 95 10.57 -18.72 11.17
N THR A 96 10.21 -17.53 11.62
CA THR A 96 8.81 -17.12 11.76
C THR A 96 8.45 -16.09 10.72
N VAL A 97 7.21 -16.15 10.19
CA VAL A 97 6.67 -15.19 9.25
C VAL A 97 5.29 -14.70 9.70
N ARG A 98 5.03 -13.42 9.53
CA ARG A 98 3.72 -12.82 9.80
C ARG A 98 3.03 -12.55 8.49
N ILE A 99 1.84 -13.09 8.32
CA ILE A 99 1.04 -12.96 7.11
C ILE A 99 -0.34 -12.43 7.50
N ASN A 100 -0.88 -11.60 6.65
CA ASN A 100 -2.28 -11.25 6.62
C ASN A 100 -2.80 -11.58 5.22
N GLN A 101 -3.39 -12.75 5.06
CA GLN A 101 -3.84 -13.25 3.75
C GLN A 101 -4.88 -12.34 3.12
N GLU A 102 -5.83 -11.83 3.92
CA GLU A 102 -6.84 -10.87 3.48
C GLU A 102 -6.21 -9.58 2.91
N LEU A 103 -5.23 -9.01 3.62
CA LEU A 103 -4.53 -7.81 3.14
C LEU A 103 -3.68 -8.11 1.90
N THR A 104 -3.10 -9.30 1.81
CA THR A 104 -2.31 -9.71 0.65
C THR A 104 -3.18 -9.84 -0.60
N SER A 105 -4.37 -10.45 -0.49
CA SER A 105 -5.33 -10.52 -1.61
C SER A 105 -5.82 -9.14 -2.04
N MET A 106 -6.13 -8.26 -1.09
CA MET A 106 -6.49 -6.87 -1.38
C MET A 106 -5.36 -6.08 -2.07
N HIS A 107 -4.10 -6.34 -1.73
CA HIS A 107 -2.95 -5.73 -2.42
C HIS A 107 -2.84 -6.22 -3.85
N GLN A 108 -3.08 -7.50 -4.10
CA GLN A 108 -3.09 -8.07 -5.45
C GLN A 108 -4.20 -7.44 -6.30
N GLU A 109 -5.43 -7.38 -5.79
CA GLU A 109 -6.54 -6.69 -6.44
C GLU A 109 -6.20 -5.22 -6.77
N VAL A 110 -5.58 -4.51 -5.83
CA VAL A 110 -5.15 -3.11 -6.05
C VAL A 110 -4.12 -3.00 -7.16
N ILE A 111 -3.18 -3.95 -7.28
CA ILE A 111 -2.20 -3.98 -8.36
C ILE A 111 -2.94 -4.16 -9.70
N GLU A 112 -3.81 -5.14 -9.80
CA GLU A 112 -4.60 -5.42 -11.01
C GLU A 112 -5.46 -4.21 -11.42
N ASN A 113 -6.20 -3.63 -10.47
CA ASN A 113 -7.01 -2.44 -10.70
C ASN A 113 -6.17 -1.27 -11.21
N LEU A 114 -5.05 -0.96 -10.54
CA LEU A 114 -4.20 0.17 -10.91
C LEU A 114 -3.42 -0.06 -12.22
N GLU A 115 -3.14 -1.29 -12.60
CA GLU A 115 -2.46 -1.61 -13.87
C GLU A 115 -3.43 -1.78 -15.04
N SER A 116 -4.73 -1.84 -14.77
CA SER A 116 -5.77 -1.81 -15.80
C SER A 116 -5.75 -0.49 -16.59
N ILE A 117 -6.36 -0.48 -17.77
CA ILE A 117 -6.54 0.72 -18.59
C ILE A 117 -7.27 1.82 -17.78
N HIS A 118 -8.34 1.44 -17.08
CA HIS A 118 -9.09 2.36 -16.24
C HIS A 118 -8.25 2.94 -15.10
N GLY A 119 -7.50 2.11 -14.39
CA GLY A 119 -6.59 2.54 -13.33
C GLY A 119 -5.46 3.45 -13.84
N ALA A 120 -4.94 3.20 -15.04
CA ALA A 120 -3.95 4.06 -15.68
C ALA A 120 -4.54 5.46 -15.98
N LEU A 121 -5.77 5.51 -16.52
CA LEU A 121 -6.49 6.77 -16.78
C LEU A 121 -6.78 7.55 -15.48
N LEU A 122 -7.23 6.87 -14.42
CA LEU A 122 -7.46 7.51 -13.12
C LEU A 122 -6.17 8.11 -12.54
N ARG A 123 -5.03 7.39 -12.65
CA ARG A 123 -3.72 7.90 -12.19
C ARG A 123 -3.28 9.12 -13.00
N MET A 124 -3.45 9.09 -14.31
CA MET A 124 -3.13 10.21 -15.20
C MET A 124 -4.00 11.43 -14.88
N ASN A 125 -5.30 11.25 -14.77
CA ASN A 125 -6.23 12.33 -14.44
C ASN A 125 -5.93 12.95 -13.06
N ARG A 126 -5.61 12.13 -12.06
CA ARG A 126 -5.19 12.64 -10.75
C ARG A 126 -3.92 13.49 -10.84
N SER A 127 -2.92 13.05 -11.60
CA SER A 127 -1.69 13.81 -11.79
C SER A 127 -1.97 15.16 -12.46
N ILE A 128 -2.73 15.16 -13.55
CA ILE A 128 -3.11 16.39 -14.25
C ILE A 128 -3.88 17.36 -13.35
N GLN A 129 -4.89 16.86 -12.63
CA GLN A 129 -5.77 17.71 -11.81
C GLN A 129 -5.07 18.20 -10.54
N ALA A 130 -4.38 17.32 -9.81
CA ALA A 130 -3.76 17.69 -8.54
C ALA A 130 -2.44 18.45 -8.75
N GLU A 131 -1.52 17.91 -9.54
CA GLU A 131 -0.19 18.50 -9.74
C GLU A 131 -0.27 19.77 -10.59
N GLY A 132 -1.09 19.79 -11.63
CA GLY A 132 -1.33 20.99 -12.43
C GLY A 132 -1.90 22.15 -11.58
N THR A 133 -2.91 21.86 -10.77
CA THR A 133 -3.53 22.90 -9.88
C THR A 133 -2.52 23.39 -8.84
N PHE A 134 -1.80 22.48 -8.18
CA PHE A 134 -0.76 22.88 -7.21
C PHE A 134 0.44 23.57 -7.87
N GLY A 135 0.79 23.18 -9.09
CA GLY A 135 1.82 23.84 -9.89
C GLY A 135 1.45 25.32 -10.17
N ILE A 136 0.22 25.57 -10.62
CA ILE A 136 -0.30 26.94 -10.85
C ILE A 136 -0.29 27.73 -9.54
N MET A 137 -0.79 27.15 -8.43
CA MET A 137 -0.79 27.86 -7.15
C MET A 137 0.62 28.23 -6.69
N LYS A 138 1.59 27.33 -6.79
CA LYS A 138 2.95 27.53 -6.31
C LYS A 138 3.80 28.42 -7.22
N ASN A 139 3.74 28.20 -8.52
CA ASN A 139 4.62 28.87 -9.48
C ASN A 139 4.01 30.16 -10.00
N ASP A 140 2.76 30.13 -10.49
CA ASP A 140 2.13 31.28 -11.13
C ASP A 140 1.51 32.24 -10.13
N ARG A 141 1.16 31.76 -8.92
CA ARG A 141 0.51 32.55 -7.86
C ARG A 141 1.39 32.80 -6.64
N TRP A 142 2.67 32.45 -6.69
CA TRP A 142 3.66 32.67 -5.64
C TRP A 142 3.31 32.08 -4.27
N TYR A 143 2.30 31.20 -4.18
CA TYR A 143 1.93 30.54 -2.95
C TYR A 143 2.87 29.35 -2.67
N LYS A 144 4.13 29.65 -2.33
CA LYS A 144 5.20 28.65 -2.21
C LYS A 144 5.10 27.81 -0.95
N ARG A 145 4.52 28.33 0.12
CA ARG A 145 4.45 27.66 1.42
C ARG A 145 3.29 28.21 2.27
N ILE A 146 2.80 27.38 3.19
CA ILE A 146 1.88 27.78 4.26
C ILE A 146 2.66 28.65 5.24
N VAL A 147 2.13 29.85 5.56
CA VAL A 147 2.78 30.84 6.43
C VAL A 147 2.21 30.78 7.84
N ARG A 148 0.95 30.43 7.98
CA ARG A 148 0.25 30.40 9.26
C ARG A 148 0.57 29.16 10.09
N ARG A 149 0.46 29.29 11.43
CA ARG A 149 0.67 28.18 12.37
C ARG A 149 -0.65 27.83 13.08
N GLY A 150 -0.79 26.57 13.48
CA GLY A 150 -1.98 26.04 14.12
C GLY A 150 -3.07 25.64 13.13
N ILE A 151 -3.78 24.55 13.44
CA ILE A 151 -4.69 23.88 12.50
C ILE A 151 -5.80 24.78 11.97
N HIS A 152 -6.37 25.64 12.82
CA HIS A 152 -7.46 26.53 12.43
C HIS A 152 -6.98 27.62 11.45
N SER A 153 -5.83 28.24 11.73
CA SER A 153 -5.26 29.28 10.86
C SER A 153 -4.77 28.71 9.53
N VAL A 154 -4.19 27.51 9.54
CA VAL A 154 -3.80 26.79 8.32
C VAL A 154 -5.02 26.43 7.47
N LYS A 155 -6.10 25.94 8.06
CA LYS A 155 -7.36 25.67 7.33
C LYS A 155 -7.92 26.93 6.67
N LEU A 156 -7.94 28.05 7.39
CA LEU A 156 -8.39 29.32 6.84
C LEU A 156 -7.52 29.78 5.66
N GLU A 157 -6.19 29.70 5.80
CA GLU A 157 -5.26 30.08 4.74
C GLU A 157 -5.48 29.23 3.48
N VAL A 158 -5.58 27.89 3.62
CA VAL A 158 -5.84 26.98 2.50
C VAL A 158 -7.19 27.27 1.85
N LEU A 159 -8.22 27.54 2.64
CA LEU A 159 -9.55 27.90 2.13
C LEU A 159 -9.52 29.18 1.30
N LEU A 160 -8.86 30.23 1.77
CA LEU A 160 -8.73 31.50 1.05
C LEU A 160 -7.96 31.32 -0.27
N VAL A 161 -6.89 30.54 -0.27
CA VAL A 161 -6.15 30.21 -1.51
C VAL A 161 -7.02 29.45 -2.49
N ALA A 162 -7.82 28.47 -2.02
CA ALA A 162 -8.73 27.71 -2.86
C ALA A 162 -9.85 28.60 -3.47
N ILE A 163 -10.43 29.51 -2.69
CA ILE A 163 -11.41 30.48 -3.17
C ILE A 163 -10.80 31.37 -4.26
N GLY A 164 -9.63 31.94 -4.02
CA GLY A 164 -8.92 32.77 -5.00
C GLY A 164 -8.63 32.01 -6.31
N HIS A 165 -8.20 30.76 -6.21
CA HIS A 165 -7.97 29.91 -7.38
C HIS A 165 -9.27 29.61 -8.15
N ASN A 166 -10.39 29.36 -7.47
CA ASN A 166 -11.67 29.09 -8.10
C ASN A 166 -12.25 30.34 -8.78
N LEU A 167 -12.12 31.51 -8.17
CA LEU A 167 -12.53 32.80 -8.79
C LEU A 167 -11.75 33.07 -10.07
N TYR A 168 -10.44 32.83 -10.06
CA TYR A 168 -9.61 32.94 -11.25
C TYR A 168 -10.04 31.98 -12.38
N LYS A 169 -10.31 30.71 -12.04
CA LYS A 169 -10.84 29.76 -13.02
C LYS A 169 -12.19 30.17 -13.60
N TYR A 170 -13.04 30.73 -12.75
CA TYR A 170 -14.35 31.20 -13.18
C TYR A 170 -14.23 32.39 -14.17
N GLN A 171 -13.35 33.34 -13.90
CA GLN A 171 -13.11 34.47 -14.81
C GLN A 171 -12.56 33.98 -16.15
N LYS A 172 -11.55 33.10 -16.15
CA LYS A 172 -10.99 32.54 -17.40
C LYS A 172 -11.96 31.73 -18.25
N LYS A 173 -13.07 31.26 -17.70
CA LYS A 173 -14.10 30.57 -18.46
C LYS A 173 -15.11 31.54 -19.13
N LYS A 174 -15.10 32.79 -18.74
CA LYS A 174 -15.98 33.84 -19.31
C LYS A 174 -15.31 34.61 -20.45
N GLU A 175 -14.00 34.54 -20.57
CA GLU A 175 -13.21 34.98 -21.71
C GLU A 175 -13.24 33.93 -22.84
#